data_173af7e399adb4022d5adb666192ff9c
#
_entry.id   173af7e399adb4022d5adb666192ff9c
#
_cell.length_a   1.000
_cell.length_b   1.000
_cell.length_c   1.000
_cell.angle_alpha   90.00
_cell.angle_beta   90.00
_cell.angle_gamma   90.00
#
_symmetry.space_group_name_H-M   'P 1'
#
loop_
_entity.id
_entity.type
_entity.pdbx_description
1 polymer ?
#
loop_
_entity_poly.entity_id
_entity_poly.type
_entity_poly.pdbx_seq_one_letter_code
_entity_poly.pdbx_strand_id
1 'polypeptide(L)'
;LPFEDKIAGKSEEIILKYNPDWTGCGDTRKHIWIPDEYSEYFDITLQEEFDVRVPFTRASWHGRMRACRGVGASMSEAVLAKWEEEHKRMLENTANETFEILHYVSIAELTLK
;
A
#
# COMPACT_ATOMS: atom_id res chain seq x y z
N LEU A 1 -1.92 -1.77 -5.38
CA LEU A 1 -2.24 -1.30 -4.03
C LEU A 1 -2.86 -2.43 -3.22
N PRO A 2 -2.47 -2.63 -1.96
CA PRO A 2 -3.14 -3.56 -1.06
C PRO A 2 -4.57 -3.09 -0.78
N PHE A 3 -5.51 -4.02 -0.72
CA PHE A 3 -6.90 -3.69 -0.40
C PHE A 3 -7.59 -4.91 0.23
N GLU A 4 -8.53 -4.64 1.13
CA GLU A 4 -9.36 -5.68 1.78
C GLU A 4 -8.55 -6.87 2.33
N ASP A 5 -7.32 -6.63 2.75
CA ASP A 5 -6.41 -7.66 3.27
C ASP A 5 -6.28 -7.53 4.78
N LYS A 6 -6.37 -8.65 5.50
CA LYS A 6 -6.33 -8.64 6.97
C LYS A 6 -5.00 -8.17 7.52
N ILE A 7 -3.89 -8.62 6.95
CA ILE A 7 -2.56 -8.24 7.42
C ILE A 7 -2.29 -6.78 7.10
N ALA A 8 -2.57 -6.36 5.85
CA ALA A 8 -2.44 -4.97 5.45
C ALA A 8 -3.32 -4.05 6.31
N GLY A 9 -4.56 -4.45 6.58
CA GLY A 9 -5.47 -3.69 7.44
C GLY A 9 -4.93 -3.49 8.85
N LYS A 10 -4.36 -4.52 9.45
CA LYS A 10 -3.71 -4.42 10.78
C LYS A 10 -2.48 -3.53 10.75
N SER A 11 -1.69 -3.60 9.68
CA SER A 11 -0.55 -2.71 9.48
C SER A 11 -0.99 -1.25 9.38
N GLU A 12 -2.05 -0.97 8.63
CA GLU A 12 -2.62 0.37 8.50
C GLU A 12 -3.12 0.91 9.86
N GLU A 13 -3.79 0.07 10.66
CA GLU A 13 -4.24 0.46 12.00
C GLU A 13 -3.08 0.89 12.91
N ILE A 14 -1.95 0.18 12.84
CA ILE A 14 -0.77 0.53 13.64
C ILE A 14 -0.16 1.83 13.15
N ILE A 15 -0.10 2.06 11.85
CA ILE A 15 0.38 3.33 11.30
C ILE A 15 -0.50 4.49 11.81
N LEU A 16 -1.81 4.35 11.71
CA LEU A 16 -2.75 5.37 12.16
C LEU A 16 -2.67 5.65 13.67
N LYS A 17 -2.32 4.64 14.44
CA LYS A 17 -2.10 4.81 15.89
C LYS A 17 -0.99 5.82 16.19
N TYR A 18 0.10 5.77 15.42
CA TYR A 18 1.27 6.62 15.60
C TYR A 18 1.29 7.85 14.70
N ASN A 19 0.48 7.86 13.65
CA ASN A 19 0.33 8.98 12.73
C ASN A 19 -1.14 9.09 12.27
N PRO A 20 -2.02 9.70 13.08
CA PRO A 20 -3.45 9.79 12.77
C PRO A 20 -3.77 10.58 11.48
N ASP A 21 -2.86 11.44 11.04
CA ASP A 21 -3.04 12.27 9.86
C ASP A 21 -2.69 11.55 8.54
N TRP A 22 -2.19 10.31 8.63
CA TRP A 22 -1.85 9.55 7.44
C TRP A 22 -3.09 9.23 6.60
N THR A 23 -3.01 9.53 5.29
CA THR A 23 -4.12 9.37 4.35
C THR A 23 -3.98 8.16 3.41
N GLY A 24 -2.93 7.37 3.58
CA GLY A 24 -2.63 6.23 2.71
C GLY A 24 -3.38 4.94 3.02
N CYS A 25 -4.39 4.99 3.89
CA CYS A 25 -5.15 3.81 4.31
C CYS A 25 -6.52 3.73 3.64
N GLY A 26 -7.14 2.55 3.74
CA GLY A 26 -8.50 2.34 3.28
C GLY A 26 -8.65 2.31 1.76
N ASP A 27 -7.60 1.92 1.05
CA ASP A 27 -7.67 1.82 -0.40
C ASP A 27 -8.72 0.79 -0.83
N THR A 28 -9.48 1.16 -1.86
CA THR A 28 -10.46 0.31 -2.50
C THR A 28 -10.16 0.18 -3.98
N ARG A 29 -10.81 -0.76 -4.66
CA ARG A 29 -10.68 -0.88 -6.11
C ARG A 29 -11.18 0.37 -6.78
N LYS A 30 -10.36 0.94 -7.66
CA LYS A 30 -10.72 2.09 -8.47
C LYS A 30 -9.91 2.11 -9.75
N HIS A 31 -10.49 2.70 -10.79
CA HIS A 31 -9.78 2.93 -12.04
C HIS A 31 -8.63 3.89 -11.81
N ILE A 32 -7.56 3.72 -12.61
CA ILE A 32 -6.53 4.75 -12.67
C ILE A 32 -7.16 6.04 -13.18
N TRP A 33 -6.91 7.14 -12.47
CA TRP A 33 -7.42 8.44 -12.90
C TRP A 33 -6.49 9.03 -13.95
N ILE A 34 -7.09 9.39 -15.10
CA ILE A 34 -6.40 10.03 -16.20
C ILE A 34 -7.00 11.42 -16.37
N PRO A 35 -6.21 12.50 -16.26
CA PRO A 35 -6.72 13.86 -16.44
C PRO A 35 -7.36 14.04 -17.81
N ASP A 36 -8.51 14.73 -17.85
CA ASP A 36 -9.27 14.96 -19.10
C ASP A 36 -8.45 15.69 -20.16
N GLU A 37 -7.56 16.58 -19.74
CA GLU A 37 -6.66 17.31 -20.65
C GLU A 37 -5.73 16.40 -21.44
N TYR A 38 -5.46 15.19 -20.98
CA TYR A 38 -4.64 14.23 -21.70
C TYR A 38 -5.31 13.75 -23.01
N SER A 39 -6.64 13.86 -23.08
CA SER A 39 -7.39 13.46 -24.29
C SER A 39 -7.05 14.29 -25.53
N GLU A 40 -6.48 15.47 -25.36
CA GLU A 40 -5.99 16.31 -26.46
C GLU A 40 -4.76 15.71 -27.15
N TYR A 41 -3.95 14.96 -26.42
CA TYR A 41 -2.66 14.47 -26.87
C TYR A 41 -2.57 12.95 -26.97
N PHE A 42 -3.42 12.24 -26.26
CA PHE A 42 -3.35 10.77 -26.14
C PHE A 42 -4.71 10.12 -26.35
N ASP A 43 -4.68 8.93 -26.94
CA ASP A 43 -5.79 8.00 -26.93
C ASP A 43 -5.53 6.94 -25.86
N ILE A 44 -6.58 6.54 -25.15
CA ILE A 44 -6.49 5.39 -24.23
C ILE A 44 -6.70 4.14 -25.08
N THR A 45 -5.63 3.38 -25.29
CA THR A 45 -5.63 2.21 -26.17
C THR A 45 -5.79 0.90 -25.42
N LEU A 46 -5.54 0.90 -24.11
CA LEU A 46 -5.75 -0.25 -23.25
C LEU A 46 -6.05 0.24 -21.83
N GLN A 47 -7.01 -0.43 -21.18
CA GLN A 47 -7.28 -0.20 -19.76
C GLN A 47 -7.66 -1.54 -19.14
N GLU A 48 -6.85 -2.00 -18.18
CA GLU A 48 -7.03 -3.28 -17.51
C GLU A 48 -6.96 -3.12 -16.00
N GLU A 49 -7.70 -3.97 -15.31
CA GLU A 49 -7.72 -4.05 -13.85
C GLU A 49 -7.73 -5.51 -13.44
N PHE A 50 -6.95 -5.84 -12.43
CA PHE A 50 -6.91 -7.19 -11.90
C PHE A 50 -6.42 -7.22 -10.46
N ASP A 51 -6.73 -8.32 -9.78
CA ASP A 51 -6.22 -8.60 -8.46
C ASP A 51 -4.99 -9.49 -8.59
N VAL A 52 -4.02 -9.28 -7.71
CA VAL A 52 -2.84 -10.12 -7.62
C VAL A 52 -2.45 -10.34 -6.16
N ARG A 53 -2.07 -11.56 -5.82
CA ARG A 53 -1.53 -11.88 -4.51
C ARG A 53 -0.02 -11.79 -4.58
N VAL A 54 0.56 -10.87 -3.83
CA VAL A 54 2.00 -10.62 -3.83
C VAL A 54 2.63 -11.28 -2.61
N PRO A 55 3.62 -12.17 -2.80
CA PRO A 55 4.26 -12.85 -1.68
C PRO A 55 5.21 -11.92 -0.93
N PHE A 56 5.21 -12.06 0.39
CA PHE A 56 6.08 -11.35 1.30
C PHE A 56 6.59 -12.29 2.39
N THR A 57 7.75 -11.95 2.95
CA THR A 57 8.17 -12.42 4.25
C THR A 57 7.76 -11.38 5.30
N ARG A 58 7.78 -11.73 6.59
CA ARG A 58 7.54 -10.75 7.65
C ARG A 58 8.49 -9.56 7.52
N ALA A 59 9.77 -9.83 7.27
CA ALA A 59 10.78 -8.78 7.11
C ALA A 59 10.53 -7.89 5.90
N SER A 60 10.20 -8.46 4.75
CA SER A 60 9.97 -7.67 3.52
C SER A 60 8.70 -6.84 3.60
N TRP A 61 7.64 -7.35 4.22
CA TRP A 61 6.42 -6.57 4.42
C TRP A 61 6.63 -5.43 5.43
N HIS A 62 7.32 -5.73 6.54
CA HIS A 62 7.67 -4.69 7.50
C HIS A 62 8.49 -3.57 6.84
N GLY A 63 9.49 -3.93 6.04
CA GLY A 63 10.31 -2.97 5.30
C GLY A 63 9.51 -2.12 4.32
N ARG A 64 8.55 -2.73 3.62
CA ARG A 64 7.65 -2.01 2.72
C ARG A 64 6.79 -1.00 3.48
N MET A 65 6.22 -1.39 4.62
CA MET A 65 5.42 -0.47 5.43
C MET A 65 6.26 0.65 6.02
N ARG A 66 7.49 0.34 6.44
CA ARG A 66 8.43 1.36 6.94
C ARG A 66 8.78 2.39 5.87
N ALA A 67 8.80 2.00 4.61
CA ALA A 67 9.08 2.90 3.48
C ALA A 67 7.90 3.81 3.11
N CYS A 68 6.71 3.59 3.69
CA CYS A 68 5.57 4.47 3.45
C CYS A 68 5.83 5.88 3.98
N ARG A 69 5.28 6.88 3.28
CA ARG A 69 5.40 8.30 3.68
C ARG A 69 4.87 8.56 5.09
N GLY A 70 3.86 7.81 5.50
CA GLY A 70 3.27 7.93 6.83
C GLY A 70 4.14 7.37 7.96
N VAL A 71 5.22 6.68 7.67
CA VAL A 71 6.09 6.01 8.63
C VAL A 71 7.49 6.63 8.60
N GLY A 72 8.37 6.14 7.74
CA GLY A 72 9.79 6.51 7.75
C GLY A 72 10.06 7.99 7.52
N ALA A 73 9.26 8.63 6.66
CA ALA A 73 9.45 10.04 6.33
C ALA A 73 8.72 11.01 7.28
N SER A 74 7.77 10.54 8.07
CA SER A 74 6.88 11.39 8.89
C SER A 74 7.06 11.22 10.38
N MET A 75 7.45 10.05 10.86
CA MET A 75 7.60 9.77 12.28
C MET A 75 8.97 10.22 12.79
N SER A 76 9.00 10.78 14.03
CA SER A 76 10.26 11.02 14.74
C SER A 76 10.96 9.70 15.06
N GLU A 77 12.25 9.73 15.37
CA GLU A 77 13.00 8.51 15.73
C GLU A 77 12.37 7.75 16.89
N ALA A 78 11.92 8.46 17.93
CA ALA A 78 11.30 7.85 19.10
C ALA A 78 9.96 7.18 18.76
N VAL A 79 9.13 7.81 17.95
CA VAL A 79 7.85 7.28 17.51
C VAL A 79 8.07 6.11 16.54
N LEU A 80 9.01 6.26 15.62
CA LEU A 80 9.35 5.19 14.67
C LEU A 80 9.79 3.91 15.39
N ALA A 81 10.61 4.02 16.43
CA ALA A 81 11.06 2.88 17.20
C ALA A 81 9.89 2.12 17.85
N LYS A 82 8.90 2.84 18.38
CA LYS A 82 7.68 2.25 18.93
C LYS A 82 6.83 1.57 17.87
N TRP A 83 6.66 2.22 16.73
CA TRP A 83 5.94 1.67 15.60
C TRP A 83 6.60 0.38 15.10
N GLU A 84 7.92 0.37 14.95
CA GLU A 84 8.66 -0.81 14.48
C GLU A 84 8.46 -1.99 15.41
N GLU A 85 8.57 -1.79 16.72
CA GLU A 85 8.39 -2.85 17.72
C GLU A 85 6.96 -3.43 17.64
N GLU A 86 5.96 -2.57 17.63
CA GLU A 86 4.56 -3.00 17.59
C GLU A 86 4.21 -3.71 16.28
N HIS A 87 4.68 -3.18 15.16
CA HIS A 87 4.41 -3.76 13.85
C HIS A 87 5.08 -5.14 13.67
N LYS A 88 6.32 -5.28 14.12
CA LYS A 88 7.02 -6.58 14.11
C LYS A 88 6.30 -7.60 14.99
N ARG A 89 5.87 -7.18 16.16
CA ARG A 89 5.12 -8.05 17.08
C ARG A 89 3.78 -8.49 16.49
N MET A 90 3.07 -7.58 15.84
CA MET A 90 1.82 -7.91 15.17
C MET A 90 2.06 -8.98 14.09
N LEU A 91 3.10 -8.84 13.28
CA LEU A 91 3.43 -9.82 12.24
C LEU A 91 3.81 -11.18 12.82
N GLU A 92 4.57 -11.21 13.91
CA GLU A 92 4.92 -12.47 14.59
C GLU A 92 3.68 -13.20 15.12
N ASN A 93 2.69 -12.47 15.60
CA ASN A 93 1.49 -13.05 16.21
C ASN A 93 0.38 -13.38 15.20
N THR A 94 0.37 -12.77 14.03
CA THR A 94 -0.77 -12.86 13.10
C THR A 94 -0.42 -13.35 11.70
N ALA A 95 0.84 -13.35 11.32
CA ALA A 95 1.31 -13.77 10.01
C ALA A 95 2.26 -14.96 10.10
N ASN A 96 2.20 -15.86 9.12
CA ASN A 96 3.21 -16.88 8.93
C ASN A 96 4.55 -16.24 8.51
N GLU A 97 5.63 -17.01 8.46
CA GLU A 97 6.93 -16.49 7.99
C GLU A 97 6.86 -15.95 6.57
N THR A 98 6.05 -16.60 5.73
CA THR A 98 5.73 -16.16 4.37
C THR A 98 4.22 -16.06 4.23
N PHE A 99 3.75 -15.06 3.52
CA PHE A 99 2.33 -14.83 3.28
C PHE A 99 2.13 -14.03 2.01
N GLU A 100 0.89 -13.95 1.55
CA GLU A 100 0.52 -13.16 0.38
C GLU A 100 -0.37 -12.00 0.80
N ILE A 101 -0.13 -10.84 0.20
CA ILE A 101 -0.99 -9.65 0.37
C ILE A 101 -1.77 -9.44 -0.92
N LEU A 102 -3.09 -9.33 -0.80
CA LEU A 102 -3.95 -9.05 -1.94
C LEU A 102 -3.73 -7.61 -2.41
N HIS A 103 -3.40 -7.46 -3.69
CA HIS A 103 -3.20 -6.18 -4.33
C HIS A 103 -4.19 -5.99 -5.47
N TYR A 104 -4.60 -4.77 -5.67
CA TYR A 104 -5.34 -4.32 -6.83
C TYR A 104 -4.39 -3.60 -7.78
N VAL A 105 -4.46 -3.96 -9.06
CA VAL A 105 -3.63 -3.35 -10.11
C VAL A 105 -4.54 -2.75 -11.17
N SER A 106 -4.28 -1.50 -11.53
CA SER A 106 -4.94 -0.81 -12.61
C SER A 106 -3.87 -0.31 -13.58
N ILE A 107 -4.04 -0.64 -14.86
CA ILE A 107 -3.09 -0.29 -15.93
C ILE A 107 -3.84 0.43 -17.03
N ALA A 108 -3.25 1.50 -17.55
CA ALA A 108 -3.74 2.19 -18.72
C ALA A 108 -2.59 2.42 -19.71
N GLU A 109 -2.83 2.14 -20.98
CA GLU A 109 -1.91 2.46 -22.06
C GLU A 109 -2.41 3.72 -22.76
N LEU A 110 -1.53 4.68 -22.94
CA LEU A 110 -1.81 5.92 -23.65
C LEU A 110 -0.95 5.95 -24.92
N THR A 111 -1.59 6.19 -26.05
CA THR A 111 -0.91 6.32 -27.33
C THR A 111 -0.98 7.77 -27.80
N LEU A 112 0.15 8.35 -28.18
CA LEU A 112 0.22 9.72 -28.69
C LEU A 112 -0.57 9.83 -29.99
N LYS A 113 -1.41 10.84 -30.06
CA LYS A 113 -2.18 11.15 -31.27
C LYS A 113 -1.33 11.63 -32.44
#